data_3ef4f6f961f850763e7eb5f8ad0ff236
#
_entry.id   3ef4f6f961f850763e7eb5f8ad0ff236
#
_cell.length_a   1.000
_cell.length_b   1.000
_cell.length_c   1.000
_cell.angle_alpha   90.00
_cell.angle_beta   90.00
_cell.angle_gamma   90.00
#
_symmetry.space_group_name_H-M   'P 1'
#
loop_
_entity.id
_entity.type
_entity.pdbx_description
1 polymer ?
#
loop_
_entity_poly.entity_id
_entity_poly.type
_entity_poly.pdbx_seq_one_letter_code
_entity_poly.pdbx_strand_id
1 'polypeptide(L)'
;MLFRSYINAGQLRALGVTTTQRSAALSDVPSISEVVPGYEASAWYGFTAAKDTPANAVAVLNKATNEALADPEMQKKLADLGGILMPGTPADFDKFVRAETEKWAKVIKDANIHAE
;
A
#
# COMPACT_ATOMS: atom_id res chain seq x y z
N MET A 1 5.55 -9.86 -3.52
CA MET A 1 6.52 -10.12 -2.41
C MET A 1 7.56 -11.11 -2.91
N LEU A 2 8.77 -10.65 -3.19
CA LEU A 2 9.84 -11.42 -3.87
C LEU A 2 10.33 -12.64 -3.06
N PHE A 3 10.21 -12.62 -1.74
CA PHE A 3 10.83 -13.63 -0.87
C PHE A 3 9.84 -14.62 -0.25
N ARG A 4 8.52 -14.54 -0.58
CA ARG A 4 7.52 -15.43 0.03
C ARG A 4 7.79 -16.91 -0.23
N SER A 5 8.20 -17.27 -1.45
CA SER A 5 8.52 -18.65 -1.79
C SER A 5 9.65 -19.23 -0.94
N TYR A 6 10.66 -18.42 -0.64
CA TYR A 6 11.78 -18.82 0.23
C TYR A 6 11.35 -18.93 1.69
N ILE A 7 10.43 -18.05 2.15
CA ILE A 7 9.86 -18.13 3.51
C ILE A 7 9.04 -19.42 3.65
N ASN A 8 8.16 -19.69 2.68
CA ASN A 8 7.34 -20.90 2.67
C ASN A 8 8.16 -22.18 2.55
N ALA A 9 9.30 -22.14 1.87
CA ALA A 9 10.24 -23.26 1.78
C ALA A 9 11.17 -23.40 3.00
N GLY A 10 11.02 -22.54 4.03
CA GLY A 10 11.87 -22.55 5.22
C GLY A 10 13.31 -22.07 5.01
N GLN A 11 13.61 -21.51 3.85
CA GLN A 11 14.94 -21.01 3.50
C GLN A 11 15.22 -19.59 4.04
N LEU A 12 14.15 -18.84 4.34
CA LEU A 12 14.21 -17.52 4.98
C LEU A 12 13.23 -17.46 6.14
N ARG A 13 13.63 -16.80 7.20
CA ARG A 13 12.76 -16.48 8.34
C ARG A 13 12.29 -15.03 8.27
N ALA A 14 10.98 -14.81 8.14
CA ALA A 14 10.41 -13.48 8.28
C ALA A 14 10.39 -13.08 9.76
N LEU A 15 10.89 -11.89 10.08
CA LEU A 15 10.99 -11.38 11.45
C LEU A 15 9.87 -10.40 11.77
N GLY A 16 9.39 -9.65 10.78
CA GLY A 16 8.33 -8.66 10.96
C GLY A 16 7.80 -8.17 9.60
N VAL A 17 6.58 -7.66 9.61
CA VAL A 17 5.99 -6.92 8.49
C VAL A 17 5.92 -5.44 8.83
N THR A 18 6.01 -4.58 7.81
CA THR A 18 6.07 -3.12 7.96
C THR A 18 4.69 -2.44 7.89
N THR A 19 3.63 -3.21 7.69
CA THR A 19 2.24 -2.76 7.73
C THR A 19 1.78 -2.58 9.18
N THR A 20 0.77 -1.74 9.41
CA THR A 20 0.20 -1.51 10.75
C THR A 20 -0.42 -2.76 11.37
N GLN A 21 -0.85 -3.70 10.54
CA GLN A 21 -1.41 -4.98 10.96
C GLN A 21 -0.63 -6.12 10.31
N ARG A 22 -0.73 -7.32 10.89
CA ARG A 22 -0.15 -8.53 10.31
C ARG A 22 -0.71 -8.78 8.92
N SER A 23 0.14 -9.23 8.01
CA SER A 23 -0.28 -9.60 6.66
C SER A 23 -1.06 -10.91 6.69
N ALA A 24 -2.23 -10.96 6.03
CA ALA A 24 -2.99 -12.21 5.87
C ALA A 24 -2.17 -13.31 5.16
N ALA A 25 -1.22 -12.92 4.33
CA ALA A 25 -0.31 -13.86 3.65
C ALA A 25 0.83 -14.40 4.53
N LEU A 26 1.03 -13.82 5.74
CA LEU A 26 2.06 -14.18 6.72
C LEU A 26 1.52 -13.92 8.14
N SER A 27 0.41 -14.57 8.50
CA SER A 27 -0.33 -14.32 9.75
C SER A 27 0.50 -14.53 11.02
N ASP A 28 1.48 -15.42 10.97
CA ASP A 28 2.36 -15.73 12.10
C ASP A 28 3.51 -14.74 12.28
N VAL A 29 3.70 -13.83 11.31
CA VAL A 29 4.75 -12.82 11.35
C VAL A 29 4.19 -11.55 11.99
N PRO A 30 4.77 -11.06 13.11
CA PRO A 30 4.28 -9.87 13.80
C PRO A 30 4.43 -8.61 12.94
N SER A 31 3.59 -7.61 13.21
CA SER A 31 3.83 -6.25 12.72
C SER A 31 4.92 -5.58 13.57
N ILE A 32 5.79 -4.81 12.93
CA ILE A 32 6.78 -4.00 13.65
C ILE A 32 6.09 -3.00 14.59
N SER A 33 4.89 -2.52 14.23
CA SER A 33 4.10 -1.62 15.07
C SER A 33 3.69 -2.22 16.42
N GLU A 34 3.71 -3.55 16.58
CA GLU A 34 3.43 -4.22 17.85
C GLU A 34 4.54 -3.96 18.90
N VAL A 35 5.76 -3.68 18.46
CA VAL A 35 6.93 -3.40 19.33
C VAL A 35 7.43 -1.98 19.18
N VAL A 36 7.16 -1.31 18.07
CA VAL A 36 7.51 0.09 17.81
C VAL A 36 6.21 0.84 17.45
N PRO A 37 5.51 1.39 18.44
CA PRO A 37 4.24 2.08 18.22
C PRO A 37 4.38 3.21 17.19
N GLY A 38 3.44 3.27 16.23
CA GLY A 38 3.42 4.28 15.17
C GLY A 38 4.33 3.97 13.98
N TYR A 39 5.07 2.86 13.99
CA TYR A 39 5.83 2.44 12.82
C TYR A 39 4.91 1.93 11.71
N GLU A 40 5.06 2.51 10.53
CA GLU A 40 4.40 2.04 9.30
C GLU A 40 5.22 2.47 8.09
N ALA A 41 5.52 1.52 7.21
CA ALA A 41 6.16 1.76 5.93
C ALA A 41 5.62 0.78 4.89
N SER A 42 4.73 1.25 4.02
CA SER A 42 4.11 0.44 2.97
C SER A 42 4.40 1.05 1.60
N ALA A 43 4.60 0.19 0.62
CA ALA A 43 4.53 0.60 -0.78
C ALA A 43 3.06 0.56 -1.22
N TRP A 44 2.63 1.57 -1.95
CA TRP A 44 1.27 1.66 -2.46
C TRP A 44 1.26 2.02 -3.95
N TYR A 45 0.18 1.71 -4.62
CA TYR A 45 -0.02 1.99 -6.04
C TYR A 45 -1.39 2.63 -6.23
N GLY A 46 -1.48 3.57 -7.16
CA GLY A 46 -2.72 4.25 -7.48
C GLY A 46 -2.75 4.75 -8.91
N PHE A 47 -3.93 5.03 -9.41
CA PHE A 47 -4.11 5.68 -10.70
C PHE A 47 -4.20 7.19 -10.53
N THR A 48 -3.50 7.91 -11.37
CA THR A 48 -3.56 9.38 -11.44
C THR A 48 -3.95 9.81 -12.85
N ALA A 49 -4.56 10.97 -12.94
CA ALA A 49 -4.90 11.61 -14.22
C ALA A 49 -4.16 12.94 -14.36
N ALA A 50 -3.98 13.43 -15.58
CA ALA A 50 -3.40 14.73 -15.82
C ALA A 50 -4.25 15.85 -15.17
N LYS A 51 -3.60 16.97 -14.79
CA LYS A 51 -4.23 18.07 -14.04
C LYS A 51 -5.55 18.57 -14.63
N ASP A 52 -5.64 18.68 -15.94
CA ASP A 52 -6.81 19.24 -16.63
C ASP A 52 -7.76 18.17 -17.19
N THR A 53 -7.69 16.94 -16.65
CA THR A 53 -8.62 15.88 -17.04
C THR A 53 -10.04 16.26 -16.61
N PRO A 54 -11.03 16.21 -17.52
CA PRO A 54 -12.42 16.54 -17.19
C PRO A 54 -12.95 15.71 -16.02
N ALA A 55 -13.71 16.35 -15.12
CA ALA A 55 -14.22 15.70 -13.92
C ALA A 55 -15.09 14.46 -14.20
N ASN A 56 -15.86 14.47 -15.31
CA ASN A 56 -16.65 13.32 -15.74
C ASN A 56 -15.76 12.11 -16.14
N ALA A 57 -14.63 12.36 -16.79
CA ALA A 57 -13.68 11.29 -17.11
C ALA A 57 -13.03 10.70 -15.84
N VAL A 58 -12.65 11.56 -14.89
CA VAL A 58 -12.15 11.10 -13.57
C VAL A 58 -13.21 10.28 -12.84
N ALA A 59 -14.47 10.70 -12.85
CA ALA A 59 -15.57 9.96 -12.23
C ALA A 59 -15.78 8.57 -12.85
N VAL A 60 -15.72 8.47 -14.18
CA VAL A 60 -15.83 7.19 -14.90
C VAL A 60 -14.67 6.26 -14.54
N LEU A 61 -13.44 6.76 -14.54
CA LEU A 61 -12.26 5.97 -14.18
C LEU A 61 -12.31 5.50 -12.73
N ASN A 62 -12.70 6.38 -11.79
CA ASN A 62 -12.83 6.03 -10.39
C ASN A 62 -13.90 4.94 -10.17
N LYS A 63 -15.07 5.10 -10.82
CA LYS A 63 -16.14 4.08 -10.78
C LYS A 63 -15.61 2.73 -11.28
N ALA A 64 -15.03 2.68 -12.47
CA ALA A 64 -14.50 1.45 -13.05
C ALA A 64 -13.41 0.80 -12.17
N THR A 65 -12.54 1.60 -11.56
CA THR A 65 -11.51 1.12 -10.63
C THR A 65 -12.15 0.50 -9.39
N ASN A 66 -13.12 1.17 -8.75
CA ASN A 66 -13.80 0.63 -7.57
C ASN A 66 -14.60 -0.64 -7.90
N GLU A 67 -15.25 -0.71 -9.06
CA GLU A 67 -15.94 -1.92 -9.54
C GLU A 67 -14.95 -3.08 -9.73
N ALA A 68 -13.79 -2.83 -10.32
CA ALA A 68 -12.74 -3.84 -10.47
C ALA A 68 -12.18 -4.32 -9.12
N LEU A 69 -12.00 -3.41 -8.14
CA LEU A 69 -11.57 -3.76 -6.78
C LEU A 69 -12.64 -4.51 -5.98
N ALA A 70 -13.92 -4.39 -6.37
CA ALA A 70 -15.03 -5.15 -5.78
C ALA A 70 -15.17 -6.56 -6.38
N ASP A 71 -14.52 -6.84 -7.50
CA ASP A 71 -14.57 -8.15 -8.16
C ASP A 71 -13.84 -9.21 -7.33
N PRO A 72 -14.49 -10.36 -7.01
CA PRO A 72 -13.89 -11.39 -6.14
C PRO A 72 -12.61 -12.02 -6.71
N GLU A 73 -12.51 -12.16 -8.04
CA GLU A 73 -11.33 -12.72 -8.67
C GLU A 73 -10.14 -11.75 -8.58
N MET A 74 -10.40 -10.46 -8.79
CA MET A 74 -9.41 -9.41 -8.61
C MET A 74 -8.94 -9.32 -7.16
N GLN A 75 -9.88 -9.35 -6.20
CA GLN A 75 -9.56 -9.35 -4.77
C GLN A 75 -8.65 -10.53 -4.41
N LYS A 76 -8.98 -11.73 -4.89
CA LYS A 76 -8.15 -12.91 -4.67
C LYS A 76 -6.75 -12.75 -5.25
N LYS A 77 -6.63 -12.29 -6.49
CA LYS A 77 -5.32 -12.07 -7.15
C LYS A 77 -4.45 -11.07 -6.38
N LEU A 78 -5.03 -9.96 -5.94
CA LEU A 78 -4.32 -8.93 -5.19
C LEU A 78 -3.94 -9.41 -3.77
N ALA A 79 -4.81 -10.16 -3.10
CA ALA A 79 -4.49 -10.78 -1.81
C ALA A 79 -3.35 -11.81 -1.95
N ASP A 80 -3.36 -12.62 -3.01
CA ASP A 80 -2.27 -13.57 -3.30
C ASP A 80 -0.93 -12.85 -3.53
N LEU A 81 -0.94 -11.62 -4.01
CA LEU A 81 0.25 -10.76 -4.10
C LEU A 81 0.62 -10.07 -2.77
N GLY A 82 -0.21 -10.22 -1.74
CA GLY A 82 -0.04 -9.57 -0.43
C GLY A 82 -0.50 -8.11 -0.41
N GLY A 83 -1.32 -7.71 -1.39
CA GLY A 83 -1.90 -6.37 -1.46
C GLY A 83 -3.09 -6.19 -0.51
N ILE A 84 -3.22 -4.98 0.01
CA ILE A 84 -4.41 -4.52 0.76
C ILE A 84 -5.16 -3.57 -0.16
N LEU A 85 -6.45 -3.83 -0.38
CA LEU A 85 -7.27 -3.01 -1.27
C LEU A 85 -7.69 -1.72 -0.56
N MET A 86 -7.62 -0.62 -1.29
CA MET A 86 -8.01 0.71 -0.82
C MET A 86 -9.02 1.34 -1.80
N PRO A 87 -10.26 0.82 -1.90
CA PRO A 87 -11.30 1.47 -2.69
C PRO A 87 -11.64 2.81 -2.05
N GLY A 88 -12.00 3.80 -2.87
CA GLY A 88 -12.33 5.12 -2.37
C GLY A 88 -12.60 6.14 -3.47
N THR A 89 -12.81 7.37 -3.06
CA THR A 89 -13.00 8.51 -3.95
C THR A 89 -11.66 9.15 -4.37
N PRO A 90 -11.64 9.96 -5.44
CA PRO A 90 -10.47 10.76 -5.77
C PRO A 90 -10.00 11.67 -4.61
N ALA A 91 -10.94 12.19 -3.80
CA ALA A 91 -10.62 13.02 -2.65
C ALA A 91 -9.95 12.22 -1.52
N ASP A 92 -10.37 10.97 -1.30
CA ASP A 92 -9.73 10.08 -0.32
C ASP A 92 -8.28 9.78 -0.74
N PHE A 93 -8.07 9.54 -2.03
CA PHE A 93 -6.73 9.30 -2.57
C PHE A 93 -5.84 10.55 -2.49
N ASP A 94 -6.35 11.74 -2.81
CA ASP A 94 -5.60 13.00 -2.66
C ASP A 94 -5.18 13.22 -1.20
N LYS A 95 -6.09 13.01 -0.25
CA LYS A 95 -5.79 13.09 1.18
C LYS A 95 -4.70 12.11 1.60
N PHE A 96 -4.78 10.88 1.12
CA PHE A 96 -3.78 9.84 1.38
C PHE A 96 -2.40 10.25 0.83
N VAL A 97 -2.33 10.68 -0.43
CA VAL A 97 -1.08 11.11 -1.07
C VAL A 97 -0.44 12.28 -0.33
N ARG A 98 -1.23 13.27 0.15
CA ARG A 98 -0.72 14.38 0.95
C ARG A 98 -0.13 13.89 2.26
N ALA A 99 -0.82 13.03 2.99
CA ALA A 99 -0.33 12.47 4.25
C ALA A 99 0.98 11.69 4.06
N GLU A 100 1.06 10.86 3.02
CA GLU A 100 2.29 10.12 2.69
C GLU A 100 3.44 11.09 2.31
N THR A 101 3.14 12.13 1.54
CA THR A 101 4.13 13.15 1.17
C THR A 101 4.70 13.84 2.41
N GLU A 102 3.85 14.25 3.35
CA GLU A 102 4.29 14.90 4.59
C GLU A 102 5.11 13.94 5.48
N LYS A 103 4.65 12.68 5.63
CA LYS A 103 5.35 11.64 6.38
C LYS A 103 6.76 11.43 5.84
N TRP A 104 6.87 11.17 4.54
CA TRP A 104 8.16 10.86 3.92
C TRP A 104 9.07 12.09 3.81
N ALA A 105 8.53 13.29 3.59
CA ALA A 105 9.31 14.52 3.64
C ALA A 105 10.00 14.71 4.99
N LYS A 106 9.28 14.41 6.09
CA LYS A 106 9.87 14.44 7.43
C LYS A 106 10.98 13.40 7.59
N VAL A 107 10.75 12.15 7.20
CA VAL A 107 11.75 11.08 7.29
C VAL A 107 13.01 11.42 6.49
N ILE A 108 12.86 11.90 5.24
CA ILE A 108 13.97 12.30 4.38
C ILE A 108 14.80 13.41 5.05
N LYS A 109 14.12 14.41 5.59
CA LYS A 109 14.78 15.54 6.28
C LYS A 109 15.52 15.08 7.54
N ASP A 110 14.84 14.32 8.40
CA ASP A 110 15.40 13.89 9.69
C ASP A 110 16.57 12.91 9.52
N ALA A 111 16.52 12.07 8.48
CA ALA A 111 17.59 11.14 8.13
C ALA A 111 18.68 11.74 7.21
N ASN A 112 18.56 13.03 6.84
CA ASN A 112 19.51 13.74 5.95
C ASN A 112 19.74 12.98 4.62
N ILE A 113 18.67 12.45 4.02
CA ILE A 113 18.74 11.70 2.76
C ILE A 113 18.79 12.70 1.60
N HIS A 114 19.76 12.54 0.74
CA HIS A 114 19.93 13.34 -0.49
C HIS A 114 19.77 12.44 -1.72
N ALA A 115 19.11 12.95 -2.77
CA ALA A 115 19.11 12.30 -4.07
C ALA A 115 20.51 12.47 -4.71
N GLU A 116 21.04 11.38 -5.25
CA GLU A 116 22.26 11.40 -6.08
C GLU A 116 21.94 11.86 -7.51
#